data_50e8b9d5eebc466447c2b147aba02ace
#
_entry.id   50e8b9d5eebc466447c2b147aba02ace
#
_cell.length_a   1.000
_cell.length_b   1.000
_cell.length_c   1.000
_cell.angle_alpha   90.00
_cell.angle_beta   90.00
_cell.angle_gamma   90.00
#
_symmetry.space_group_name_H-M   'P 1'
#
loop_
_entity.id
_entity.type
_entity.pdbx_description
1 polymer ?
#
loop_
_entity_poly.entity_id
_entity_poly.type
_entity_poly.pdbx_seq_one_letter_code
_entity_poly.pdbx_strand_id
1 'polypeptide(L)'
;CSTIMSEILFELGNIDMNNGTIEVLINTDSDFMGFQMDVNGVDLTGGSGGIASENGFDVYASGNTALGFSLDGNVIPAGSNGILTILEGTLTTDDICIPLVENVGPEDDTPILSDTDGNAISNINVGTGNCEALSNEEQLVFSLLNTYPNPFNPELNIDVSIENSGLLNVSVYNINGQHIETIYNDFASADNVYNLKWNASSNISSGMYIIQVVAPESTFSSIVNLLK
;
A
#
# COMPACT_ATOMS: atom_id res chain seq x y z
N CYS A 1 -21.42 11.15 -24.34
CA CYS A 1 -21.92 10.04 -23.55
C CYS A 1 -20.69 9.50 -22.78
N SER A 2 -20.57 9.84 -21.51
CA SER A 2 -19.52 9.28 -20.65
C SER A 2 -19.94 7.86 -20.36
N THR A 3 -19.21 6.88 -20.84
CA THR A 3 -19.35 5.50 -20.41
C THR A 3 -18.92 5.48 -18.95
N ILE A 4 -19.88 5.37 -18.04
CA ILE A 4 -19.58 5.05 -16.64
C ILE A 4 -19.02 3.63 -16.71
N MET A 5 -17.71 3.49 -16.53
CA MET A 5 -17.10 2.17 -16.37
C MET A 5 -17.65 1.60 -15.06
N SER A 6 -18.21 0.41 -15.13
CA SER A 6 -18.56 -0.39 -13.95
C SER A 6 -17.33 -0.49 -13.08
N GLU A 7 -17.44 -0.12 -11.83
CA GLU A 7 -16.32 -0.16 -10.91
C GLU A 7 -16.71 -1.02 -9.70
N ILE A 8 -15.99 -2.13 -9.56
CA ILE A 8 -16.11 -2.99 -8.40
C ILE A 8 -14.87 -2.80 -7.57
N LEU A 9 -15.06 -2.48 -6.30
CA LEU A 9 -13.97 -2.22 -5.37
C LEU A 9 -13.98 -3.26 -4.24
N PHE A 10 -12.87 -3.97 -4.08
CA PHE A 10 -12.56 -4.78 -2.91
C PHE A 10 -11.62 -4.02 -1.99
N GLU A 11 -11.80 -4.18 -0.68
CA GLU A 11 -10.90 -3.62 0.33
C GLU A 11 -10.80 -4.58 1.52
N LEU A 12 -9.67 -4.55 2.22
CA LEU A 12 -9.59 -5.11 3.57
C LEU A 12 -10.05 -4.06 4.57
N GLY A 13 -10.98 -4.46 5.42
CA GLY A 13 -11.47 -3.65 6.53
C GLY A 13 -10.66 -3.88 7.81
N ASN A 14 -11.37 -4.11 8.92
CA ASN A 14 -10.73 -4.36 10.20
C ASN A 14 -10.04 -5.73 10.22
N ILE A 15 -8.78 -5.76 10.66
CA ILE A 15 -7.99 -6.97 10.88
C ILE A 15 -7.80 -7.13 12.40
N ASP A 16 -8.42 -8.15 12.97
CA ASP A 16 -8.25 -8.47 14.40
C ASP A 16 -7.18 -9.55 14.58
N MET A 17 -5.98 -9.11 14.91
CA MET A 17 -4.81 -9.96 15.14
C MET A 17 -5.00 -10.93 16.31
N ASN A 18 -5.89 -10.62 17.28
CA ASN A 18 -6.10 -11.46 18.45
C ASN A 18 -7.07 -12.60 18.19
N ASN A 19 -8.10 -12.34 17.39
CA ASN A 19 -9.14 -13.30 17.05
C ASN A 19 -8.89 -13.99 15.70
N GLY A 20 -7.91 -13.51 14.92
CA GLY A 20 -7.60 -14.06 13.60
C GLY A 20 -8.73 -13.82 12.59
N THR A 21 -9.36 -12.65 12.63
CA THR A 21 -10.45 -12.30 11.72
C THR A 21 -10.08 -11.13 10.83
N ILE A 22 -10.53 -11.19 9.57
CA ILE A 22 -10.28 -10.18 8.53
C ILE A 22 -11.62 -9.82 7.89
N GLU A 23 -12.01 -8.55 7.95
CA GLU A 23 -13.16 -8.05 7.21
C GLU A 23 -12.78 -7.81 5.75
N VAL A 24 -13.56 -8.36 4.83
CA VAL A 24 -13.49 -8.06 3.40
C VAL A 24 -14.66 -7.18 3.05
N LEU A 25 -14.37 -6.02 2.49
CA LEU A 25 -15.35 -5.03 2.06
C LEU A 25 -15.56 -5.11 0.55
N ILE A 26 -16.79 -4.80 0.12
CA ILE A 26 -17.16 -4.71 -1.29
C ILE A 26 -17.96 -3.43 -1.53
N ASN A 27 -17.72 -2.80 -2.67
CA ASN A 27 -18.61 -1.84 -3.28
C ASN A 27 -18.78 -2.25 -4.75
N THR A 28 -20.00 -2.60 -5.15
CA THR A 28 -20.24 -3.11 -6.50
C THR A 28 -21.44 -2.41 -7.14
N ASP A 29 -21.32 -2.11 -8.42
CA ASP A 29 -22.41 -1.63 -9.26
C ASP A 29 -22.96 -2.72 -10.22
N SER A 30 -22.49 -3.95 -10.07
CA SER A 30 -22.87 -5.11 -10.87
C SER A 30 -23.31 -6.28 -10.00
N ASP A 31 -24.32 -7.04 -10.49
CA ASP A 31 -24.73 -8.31 -9.87
C ASP A 31 -23.63 -9.35 -10.06
N PHE A 32 -23.37 -10.19 -9.04
CA PHE A 32 -22.48 -11.33 -9.19
C PHE A 32 -22.93 -12.56 -8.39
N MET A 33 -22.58 -13.75 -8.88
CA MET A 33 -22.99 -15.06 -8.33
C MET A 33 -21.89 -15.77 -7.57
N GLY A 34 -20.66 -15.34 -7.71
CA GLY A 34 -19.53 -15.94 -7.03
C GLY A 34 -18.36 -15.01 -6.95
N PHE A 35 -17.51 -15.25 -5.96
CA PHE A 35 -16.23 -14.55 -5.81
C PHE A 35 -15.14 -15.51 -5.37
N GLN A 36 -13.93 -15.23 -5.82
CA GLN A 36 -12.72 -15.88 -5.33
C GLN A 36 -11.68 -14.79 -5.09
N MET A 37 -10.94 -14.89 -4.00
CA MET A 37 -9.83 -14.01 -3.71
C MET A 37 -8.74 -14.74 -2.95
N ASP A 38 -7.52 -14.29 -3.11
CA ASP A 38 -6.41 -14.66 -2.26
C ASP A 38 -6.12 -13.55 -1.26
N VAL A 39 -5.71 -13.94 -0.06
CA VAL A 39 -5.25 -13.02 0.98
C VAL A 39 -3.90 -13.51 1.47
N ASN A 40 -2.87 -12.74 1.22
CA ASN A 40 -1.51 -13.04 1.69
C ASN A 40 -1.37 -12.72 3.18
N GLY A 41 -0.44 -13.40 3.85
CA GLY A 41 -0.14 -13.18 5.26
C GLY A 41 -1.05 -13.93 6.24
N VAL A 42 -1.93 -14.80 5.76
CA VAL A 42 -2.86 -15.58 6.58
C VAL A 42 -2.99 -17.02 6.08
N ASP A 43 -3.19 -17.96 7.00
CA ASP A 43 -3.64 -19.33 6.72
C ASP A 43 -5.12 -19.41 7.09
N LEU A 44 -5.98 -19.25 6.09
CA LEU A 44 -7.43 -19.17 6.23
C LEU A 44 -8.02 -20.55 6.57
N THR A 45 -9.03 -20.54 7.41
CA THR A 45 -9.76 -21.75 7.85
C THR A 45 -11.25 -21.68 7.59
N GLY A 46 -11.78 -20.51 7.26
CA GLY A 46 -13.20 -20.32 6.97
C GLY A 46 -13.55 -18.86 6.70
N GLY A 47 -14.82 -18.65 6.42
CA GLY A 47 -15.40 -17.32 6.27
C GLY A 47 -16.91 -17.35 6.54
N SER A 48 -17.45 -16.25 7.07
CA SER A 48 -18.87 -16.15 7.40
C SER A 48 -19.34 -14.69 7.50
N GLY A 49 -20.64 -14.52 7.58
CA GLY A 49 -21.25 -13.20 7.81
C GLY A 49 -21.26 -12.27 6.60
N GLY A 50 -21.63 -11.02 6.84
CA GLY A 50 -21.72 -9.95 5.85
C GLY A 50 -22.76 -10.17 4.76
N ILE A 51 -22.62 -9.39 3.70
CA ILE A 51 -23.51 -9.38 2.53
C ILE A 51 -23.58 -10.77 1.86
N ALA A 52 -22.48 -11.55 1.89
CA ALA A 52 -22.45 -12.90 1.35
C ALA A 52 -23.47 -13.80 2.07
N SER A 53 -23.42 -13.88 3.39
CA SER A 53 -24.36 -14.68 4.19
C SER A 53 -25.79 -14.17 4.10
N GLU A 54 -26.00 -12.85 4.05
CA GLU A 54 -27.32 -12.23 3.92
C GLU A 54 -28.01 -12.62 2.59
N ASN A 55 -27.19 -12.87 1.56
CA ASN A 55 -27.69 -13.31 0.24
C ASN A 55 -27.57 -14.83 0.03
N GLY A 56 -27.35 -15.60 1.09
CA GLY A 56 -27.34 -17.07 1.02
C GLY A 56 -26.12 -17.64 0.29
N PHE A 57 -24.99 -16.99 0.40
CA PHE A 57 -23.69 -17.51 -0.05
C PHE A 57 -23.03 -18.31 1.07
N ASP A 58 -22.46 -19.43 0.69
CA ASP A 58 -21.49 -20.15 1.50
C ASP A 58 -20.07 -19.65 1.17
N VAL A 59 -19.27 -19.37 2.21
CA VAL A 59 -17.89 -18.94 2.07
C VAL A 59 -16.96 -20.03 2.57
N TYR A 60 -16.16 -20.58 1.67
CA TYR A 60 -15.11 -21.55 1.96
C TYR A 60 -13.75 -20.88 1.88
N ALA A 61 -12.88 -21.18 2.84
CA ALA A 61 -11.52 -20.65 2.82
C ALA A 61 -10.53 -21.71 3.31
N SER A 62 -9.37 -21.76 2.66
CA SER A 62 -8.28 -22.68 3.00
C SER A 62 -6.96 -22.18 2.44
N GLY A 63 -5.89 -22.25 3.22
CA GLY A 63 -4.61 -21.66 2.86
C GLY A 63 -4.74 -20.14 2.76
N ASN A 64 -4.44 -19.57 1.61
CA ASN A 64 -4.61 -18.14 1.37
C ASN A 64 -5.85 -17.80 0.53
N THR A 65 -6.63 -18.80 0.06
CA THR A 65 -7.75 -18.60 -0.87
C THR A 65 -9.09 -18.62 -0.16
N ALA A 66 -9.96 -17.68 -0.47
CA ALA A 66 -11.36 -17.65 -0.09
C ALA A 66 -12.25 -17.70 -1.33
N LEU A 67 -13.30 -18.54 -1.27
CA LEU A 67 -14.27 -18.76 -2.34
C LEU A 67 -15.69 -18.62 -1.77
N GLY A 68 -16.50 -17.74 -2.36
CA GLY A 68 -17.90 -17.56 -2.00
C GLY A 68 -18.83 -17.80 -3.18
N PHE A 69 -19.87 -18.61 -2.98
CA PHE A 69 -20.90 -18.88 -3.99
C PHE A 69 -22.20 -19.32 -3.35
N SER A 70 -23.30 -19.25 -4.12
CA SER A 70 -24.60 -19.75 -3.70
C SER A 70 -24.97 -21.01 -4.51
N LEU A 71 -25.30 -22.09 -3.82
CA LEU A 71 -25.83 -23.32 -4.46
C LEU A 71 -27.27 -23.15 -4.96
N ASP A 72 -28.00 -22.18 -4.41
CA ASP A 72 -29.38 -21.87 -4.79
C ASP A 72 -29.47 -20.89 -5.97
N GLY A 73 -28.33 -20.42 -6.49
CA GLY A 73 -28.24 -19.48 -7.59
C GLY A 73 -28.61 -18.05 -7.20
N ASN A 74 -28.44 -17.69 -5.93
CA ASN A 74 -28.62 -16.33 -5.47
C ASN A 74 -27.49 -15.43 -5.97
N VAL A 75 -27.76 -14.12 -6.01
CA VAL A 75 -26.81 -13.11 -6.45
C VAL A 75 -26.57 -12.11 -5.32
N ILE A 76 -25.38 -11.52 -5.28
CA ILE A 76 -25.12 -10.29 -4.55
C ILE A 76 -25.48 -9.16 -5.51
N PRO A 77 -26.48 -8.30 -5.16
CA PRO A 77 -27.01 -7.34 -6.12
C PRO A 77 -26.11 -6.13 -6.30
N ALA A 78 -26.20 -5.54 -7.49
CA ALA A 78 -25.63 -4.22 -7.78
C ALA A 78 -26.06 -3.18 -6.74
N GLY A 79 -25.13 -2.29 -6.35
CA GLY A 79 -25.34 -1.31 -5.30
C GLY A 79 -25.06 -1.83 -3.89
N SER A 80 -24.60 -3.09 -3.75
CA SER A 80 -24.13 -3.61 -2.47
C SER A 80 -22.86 -2.88 -2.04
N ASN A 81 -22.85 -2.41 -0.77
CA ASN A 81 -21.74 -1.67 -0.19
C ASN A 81 -21.61 -2.01 1.30
N GLY A 82 -20.47 -2.51 1.72
CA GLY A 82 -20.20 -2.88 3.10
C GLY A 82 -19.36 -4.14 3.24
N ILE A 83 -19.46 -4.80 4.39
CA ILE A 83 -18.71 -6.05 4.67
C ILE A 83 -19.28 -7.16 3.79
N LEU A 84 -18.47 -7.64 2.83
CA LEU A 84 -18.81 -8.80 2.00
C LEU A 84 -18.84 -10.07 2.85
N THR A 85 -17.76 -10.31 3.57
CA THR A 85 -17.61 -11.47 4.47
C THR A 85 -16.54 -11.19 5.52
N ILE A 86 -16.54 -11.98 6.58
CA ILE A 86 -15.47 -12.00 7.58
C ILE A 86 -14.74 -13.33 7.42
N LEU A 87 -13.47 -13.26 7.06
CA LEU A 87 -12.58 -14.41 6.96
C LEU A 87 -11.97 -14.73 8.33
N GLU A 88 -11.75 -16.01 8.58
CA GLU A 88 -11.13 -16.52 9.81
C GLU A 88 -9.87 -17.30 9.45
N GLY A 89 -8.79 -17.14 10.22
CA GLY A 89 -7.54 -17.83 9.99
C GLY A 89 -6.46 -17.52 11.01
N THR A 90 -5.30 -18.12 10.79
CA THR A 90 -4.09 -17.85 11.55
C THR A 90 -3.23 -16.84 10.79
N LEU A 91 -3.02 -15.67 11.35
CA LEU A 91 -2.19 -14.64 10.74
C LEU A 91 -0.72 -15.08 10.82
N THR A 92 -0.05 -15.11 9.70
CA THR A 92 1.33 -15.63 9.56
C THR A 92 2.36 -14.52 9.49
N THR A 93 1.93 -13.31 9.11
CA THR A 93 2.74 -12.09 9.07
C THR A 93 1.89 -10.90 9.50
N ASP A 94 2.52 -9.74 9.72
CA ASP A 94 1.83 -8.48 9.95
C ASP A 94 1.35 -7.83 8.63
N ASP A 95 1.85 -8.33 7.49
CA ASP A 95 1.54 -7.84 6.14
C ASP A 95 0.39 -8.65 5.55
N ILE A 96 -0.84 -8.25 5.85
CA ILE A 96 -2.05 -8.89 5.32
C ILE A 96 -2.56 -8.10 4.13
N CYS A 97 -2.65 -8.75 2.97
CA CYS A 97 -3.04 -8.05 1.74
C CYS A 97 -3.71 -8.94 0.69
N ILE A 98 -4.48 -8.33 -0.20
CA ILE A 98 -5.04 -8.97 -1.40
C ILE A 98 -4.03 -8.78 -2.54
N PRO A 99 -3.44 -9.84 -3.10
CA PRO A 99 -2.54 -9.72 -4.24
C PRO A 99 -3.30 -9.24 -5.49
N LEU A 100 -2.71 -8.27 -6.20
CA LEU A 100 -3.13 -7.89 -7.54
C LEU A 100 -2.28 -8.68 -8.52
N VAL A 101 -2.90 -9.58 -9.28
CA VAL A 101 -2.21 -10.28 -10.35
C VAL A 101 -2.51 -9.57 -11.67
N GLU A 102 -1.56 -8.77 -12.15
CA GLU A 102 -1.65 -8.15 -13.47
C GLU A 102 -1.26 -9.14 -14.57
N ASN A 103 -2.21 -9.44 -15.47
CA ASN A 103 -1.96 -9.94 -16.83
C ASN A 103 -1.29 -11.31 -17.01
N VAL A 104 -1.69 -12.35 -16.33
CA VAL A 104 -1.22 -13.73 -16.63
C VAL A 104 -2.35 -14.65 -17.10
N GLY A 105 -3.40 -14.13 -17.67
CA GLY A 105 -4.51 -14.92 -18.23
C GLY A 105 -5.74 -14.97 -17.31
N PRO A 106 -6.89 -15.42 -17.82
CA PRO A 106 -8.15 -15.34 -17.10
C PRO A 106 -8.28 -16.32 -15.90
N GLU A 107 -7.22 -17.06 -15.59
CA GLU A 107 -7.22 -18.04 -14.49
C GLU A 107 -6.35 -17.61 -13.30
N ASP A 108 -5.59 -16.52 -13.44
CA ASP A 108 -4.62 -16.08 -12.43
C ASP A 108 -4.93 -14.69 -11.81
N ASP A 109 -5.99 -14.02 -12.27
CA ASP A 109 -6.39 -12.72 -11.72
C ASP A 109 -7.16 -12.91 -10.41
N THR A 110 -6.68 -12.35 -9.31
CA THR A 110 -7.43 -12.27 -8.05
C THR A 110 -7.56 -10.80 -7.60
N PRO A 111 -8.71 -10.39 -7.09
CA PRO A 111 -9.97 -11.13 -6.94
C PRO A 111 -10.70 -11.40 -8.26
N ILE A 112 -11.45 -12.50 -8.31
CA ILE A 112 -12.30 -12.88 -9.43
C ILE A 112 -13.75 -12.81 -8.98
N LEU A 113 -14.61 -12.22 -9.80
CA LEU A 113 -16.06 -12.27 -9.66
C LEU A 113 -16.68 -12.93 -10.88
N SER A 114 -17.74 -13.69 -10.70
CA SER A 114 -18.51 -14.25 -11.80
C SER A 114 -19.90 -13.60 -11.88
N ASP A 115 -20.28 -13.24 -13.12
CA ASP A 115 -21.61 -12.74 -13.43
C ASP A 115 -22.67 -13.85 -13.37
N THR A 116 -23.93 -13.51 -13.62
CA THR A 116 -25.07 -14.44 -13.62
C THR A 116 -25.01 -15.49 -14.74
N ASP A 117 -24.16 -15.32 -15.72
CA ASP A 117 -23.94 -16.24 -16.82
C ASP A 117 -22.67 -17.14 -16.59
N GLY A 118 -21.95 -16.89 -15.49
CA GLY A 118 -20.74 -17.61 -15.11
C GLY A 118 -19.46 -17.10 -15.78
N ASN A 119 -19.51 -15.91 -16.41
CA ASN A 119 -18.31 -15.30 -16.97
C ASN A 119 -17.59 -14.46 -15.91
N ALA A 120 -16.28 -14.35 -16.02
CA ALA A 120 -15.51 -13.46 -15.16
C ALA A 120 -15.85 -11.98 -15.44
N ILE A 121 -16.11 -11.24 -14.36
CA ILE A 121 -16.29 -9.79 -14.43
C ILE A 121 -14.91 -9.14 -14.47
N SER A 122 -14.69 -8.29 -15.48
CA SER A 122 -13.48 -7.46 -15.62
C SER A 122 -13.67 -6.12 -14.92
N ASN A 123 -12.56 -5.42 -14.65
CA ASN A 123 -12.50 -4.11 -13.98
C ASN A 123 -12.84 -4.18 -12.48
N ILE A 124 -12.20 -5.10 -11.79
CA ILE A 124 -12.18 -5.16 -10.34
C ILE A 124 -10.98 -4.37 -9.84
N ASN A 125 -11.23 -3.43 -8.93
CA ASN A 125 -10.18 -2.68 -8.25
C ASN A 125 -10.02 -3.22 -6.83
N VAL A 126 -8.79 -3.20 -6.35
CA VAL A 126 -8.48 -3.47 -4.94
C VAL A 126 -7.94 -2.19 -4.34
N GLY A 127 -8.66 -1.66 -3.36
CA GLY A 127 -8.29 -0.44 -2.65
C GLY A 127 -7.38 -0.71 -1.46
N THR A 128 -7.81 -0.30 -0.28
CA THR A 128 -7.07 -0.51 0.96
C THR A 128 -6.80 -2.00 1.20
N GLY A 129 -5.54 -2.34 1.49
CA GLY A 129 -5.11 -3.72 1.74
C GLY A 129 -4.71 -4.49 0.47
N ASN A 130 -4.46 -3.84 -0.67
CA ASN A 130 -3.82 -4.50 -1.79
C ASN A 130 -2.31 -4.74 -1.51
N CYS A 131 -1.75 -5.84 -2.02
CA CYS A 131 -0.35 -6.19 -1.77
C CYS A 131 0.64 -5.23 -2.44
N GLU A 132 0.23 -4.55 -3.49
CA GLU A 132 1.07 -3.55 -4.13
C GLU A 132 1.20 -2.30 -3.27
N ALA A 133 0.14 -1.95 -2.50
CA ALA A 133 0.24 -0.87 -1.52
C ALA A 133 1.22 -1.23 -0.40
N LEU A 134 1.37 -2.51 -0.05
CA LEU A 134 2.33 -2.99 0.94
C LEU A 134 3.73 -3.18 0.36
N SER A 135 3.85 -3.64 -0.89
CA SER A 135 5.12 -3.65 -1.63
C SER A 135 5.58 -2.24 -2.00
N ASN A 136 4.64 -1.31 -2.09
CA ASN A 136 4.85 0.12 -2.20
C ASN A 136 5.10 0.82 -0.85
N GLU A 137 5.24 0.13 0.28
CA GLU A 137 5.94 0.74 1.41
C GLU A 137 7.42 1.01 1.10
N GLU A 138 7.98 0.41 0.03
CA GLU A 138 9.16 0.95 -0.63
C GLU A 138 8.82 1.90 -1.79
N GLN A 139 7.53 2.07 -2.11
CA GLN A 139 7.02 2.95 -3.14
C GLN A 139 5.70 3.63 -2.79
N LEU A 140 5.43 3.88 -1.56
CA LEU A 140 4.99 5.21 -1.23
C LEU A 140 6.18 6.06 -1.58
N VAL A 141 6.04 6.64 -2.71
CA VAL A 141 6.93 7.55 -3.36
C VAL A 141 7.07 8.77 -2.50
N PHE A 142 7.67 8.53 -1.40
CA PHE A 142 8.15 9.54 -0.62
C PHE A 142 9.53 9.73 -0.93
N SER A 143 9.72 10.81 -1.49
CA SER A 143 10.96 11.49 -1.28
C SER A 143 12.10 10.52 -1.28
N LEU A 144 12.56 10.19 -2.44
CA LEU A 144 13.85 9.55 -2.56
C LEU A 144 14.83 10.42 -1.77
N LEU A 145 15.15 10.02 -0.55
CA LEU A 145 16.31 10.56 0.14
C LEU A 145 17.46 9.61 -0.14
N ASN A 146 18.15 9.86 -1.22
CA ASN A 146 19.37 9.14 -1.54
C ASN A 146 20.58 10.03 -1.22
N THR A 147 21.55 9.48 -0.47
CA THR A 147 22.73 10.22 -0.04
C THR A 147 23.99 9.46 -0.45
N TYR A 148 24.83 10.08 -1.29
CA TYR A 148 26.03 9.45 -1.80
C TYR A 148 27.16 10.43 -2.13
N PRO A 149 28.40 9.95 -2.01
CA PRO A 149 28.83 8.69 -1.43
C PRO A 149 28.63 8.68 0.09
N ASN A 150 28.49 7.51 0.68
CA ASN A 150 28.49 7.36 2.13
C ASN A 150 29.39 6.16 2.50
N PRO A 151 30.55 6.35 3.17
CA PRO A 151 31.11 7.62 3.69
C PRO A 151 31.50 8.64 2.60
N PHE A 152 31.49 9.95 2.96
CA PHE A 152 31.80 11.04 2.03
C PHE A 152 32.99 11.89 2.51
N ASN A 153 33.62 12.65 1.55
CA ASN A 153 34.75 13.57 1.85
C ASN A 153 34.94 14.58 0.71
N PRO A 154 34.78 15.86 0.92
CA PRO A 154 33.90 16.52 1.88
C PRO A 154 32.49 16.72 1.31
N GLU A 155 32.23 16.30 0.06
CA GLU A 155 30.99 16.52 -0.69
C GLU A 155 30.06 15.30 -0.57
N LEU A 156 28.81 15.57 -0.20
CA LEU A 156 27.72 14.62 -0.19
C LEU A 156 26.64 15.09 -1.18
N ASN A 157 26.24 14.22 -2.08
CA ASN A 157 25.06 14.44 -2.91
C ASN A 157 23.81 13.96 -2.15
N ILE A 158 22.73 14.70 -2.28
CA ILE A 158 21.46 14.44 -1.61
C ILE A 158 20.38 14.58 -2.67
N ASP A 159 19.83 13.46 -3.11
CA ASP A 159 18.70 13.46 -4.05
C ASP A 159 17.41 13.35 -3.25
N VAL A 160 16.51 14.30 -3.43
CA VAL A 160 15.22 14.40 -2.75
C VAL A 160 14.12 14.55 -3.77
N SER A 161 13.08 13.76 -3.69
CA SER A 161 11.82 14.03 -4.37
C SER A 161 10.67 14.08 -3.36
N ILE A 162 9.62 14.82 -3.63
CA ILE A 162 8.44 14.96 -2.79
C ILE A 162 7.19 14.70 -3.61
N GLU A 163 6.21 14.09 -2.98
CA GLU A 163 4.95 13.71 -3.62
C GLU A 163 3.98 14.88 -3.72
N ASN A 164 3.89 15.67 -2.67
CA ASN A 164 3.02 16.83 -2.61
C ASN A 164 3.84 18.13 -2.68
N SER A 165 3.45 19.01 -3.59
CA SER A 165 4.11 20.32 -3.73
C SER A 165 3.94 21.14 -2.46
N GLY A 166 5.03 21.76 -1.98
CA GLY A 166 5.00 22.59 -0.78
C GLY A 166 6.37 22.99 -0.28
N LEU A 167 6.45 23.43 0.97
CA LEU A 167 7.71 23.83 1.58
C LEU A 167 8.57 22.60 1.88
N LEU A 168 9.74 22.54 1.26
CA LEU A 168 10.75 21.52 1.50
C LEU A 168 11.90 22.14 2.31
N ASN A 169 12.22 21.53 3.44
CA ASN A 169 13.41 21.87 4.21
C ASN A 169 14.35 20.67 4.29
N VAL A 170 15.61 20.86 3.92
CA VAL A 170 16.68 19.86 4.04
C VAL A 170 17.75 20.43 4.94
N SER A 171 17.97 19.82 6.09
CA SER A 171 18.89 20.32 7.11
C SER A 171 19.80 19.21 7.63
N VAL A 172 21.00 19.61 8.07
CA VAL A 172 22.02 18.74 8.64
C VAL A 172 22.10 18.93 10.15
N TYR A 173 22.16 17.82 10.87
CA TYR A 173 22.32 17.79 12.32
C TYR A 173 23.49 16.89 12.71
N ASN A 174 24.10 17.18 13.85
CA ASN A 174 25.01 16.20 14.46
C ASN A 174 24.24 15.15 15.28
N ILE A 175 24.93 14.13 15.78
CA ILE A 175 24.33 13.03 16.57
C ILE A 175 23.70 13.49 17.90
N ASN A 176 24.01 14.72 18.35
CA ASN A 176 23.41 15.32 19.56
C ASN A 176 22.13 16.13 19.21
N GLY A 177 21.70 16.12 17.95
CA GLY A 177 20.52 16.87 17.48
C GLY A 177 20.78 18.38 17.29
N GLN A 178 22.04 18.82 17.32
CA GLN A 178 22.36 20.22 17.07
C GLN A 178 22.35 20.48 15.56
N HIS A 179 21.64 21.52 15.15
CA HIS A 179 21.59 21.99 13.77
C HIS A 179 22.97 22.46 13.31
N ILE A 180 23.43 21.98 12.17
CA ILE A 180 24.73 22.33 11.57
C ILE A 180 24.53 23.29 10.41
N GLU A 181 23.66 22.95 9.45
CA GLU A 181 23.45 23.70 8.23
C GLU A 181 22.08 23.39 7.62
N THR A 182 21.47 24.37 6.96
CA THR A 182 20.29 24.18 6.12
C THR A 182 20.74 24.19 4.66
N ILE A 183 20.51 23.07 3.97
CA ILE A 183 20.92 22.86 2.57
C ILE A 183 19.89 23.43 1.61
N TYR A 184 18.60 23.26 1.94
CA TYR A 184 17.48 23.73 1.13
C TYR A 184 16.32 24.15 2.04
N ASN A 185 15.68 25.25 1.70
CA ASN A 185 14.48 25.72 2.40
C ASN A 185 13.67 26.62 1.48
N ASP A 186 12.89 26.00 0.59
CA ASP A 186 12.08 26.73 -0.39
C ASP A 186 10.89 25.84 -0.83
N PHE A 187 10.00 26.40 -1.66
CA PHE A 187 8.90 25.66 -2.27
C PHE A 187 9.46 24.66 -3.27
N ALA A 188 9.00 23.42 -3.15
CA ALA A 188 9.32 22.34 -4.08
C ALA A 188 8.05 21.81 -4.75
N SER A 189 8.15 21.42 -6.01
CA SER A 189 7.05 20.82 -6.77
C SER A 189 7.12 19.31 -6.68
N ALA A 190 5.96 18.68 -6.61
CA ALA A 190 5.82 17.24 -6.68
C ALA A 190 6.46 16.65 -7.95
N ASP A 191 6.81 15.36 -7.91
CA ASP A 191 7.36 14.57 -9.00
C ASP A 191 8.69 15.10 -9.60
N ASN A 192 9.33 16.05 -8.92
CA ASN A 192 10.65 16.53 -9.30
C ASN A 192 11.73 16.01 -8.35
N VAL A 193 12.86 15.60 -8.93
CA VAL A 193 14.05 15.23 -8.14
C VAL A 193 14.93 16.46 -7.94
N TYR A 194 15.16 16.82 -6.69
CA TYR A 194 16.05 17.92 -6.27
C TYR A 194 17.41 17.32 -5.95
N ASN A 195 18.40 17.60 -6.81
CA ASN A 195 19.78 17.17 -6.59
C ASN A 195 20.50 18.26 -5.80
N LEU A 196 20.63 18.05 -4.51
CA LEU A 196 21.26 18.97 -3.56
C LEU A 196 22.68 18.49 -3.22
N LYS A 197 23.47 19.40 -2.66
CA LYS A 197 24.84 19.06 -2.24
C LYS A 197 25.14 19.68 -0.88
N TRP A 198 25.72 18.87 -0.02
CA TRP A 198 26.34 19.35 1.20
C TRP A 198 27.86 19.25 1.09
N ASN A 199 28.53 20.41 1.22
CA ASN A 199 29.99 20.47 1.23
C ASN A 199 30.44 20.82 2.64
N ALA A 200 30.83 19.78 3.39
CA ALA A 200 31.21 19.92 4.78
C ALA A 200 32.44 20.81 4.94
N SER A 201 32.26 22.00 5.48
CA SER A 201 33.32 23.00 5.69
C SER A 201 34.43 22.46 6.58
N SER A 202 35.62 23.08 6.53
CA SER A 202 36.84 22.58 7.19
C SER A 202 36.74 22.50 8.72
N ASN A 203 35.85 23.26 9.32
CA ASN A 203 35.59 23.31 10.77
C ASN A 203 34.63 22.18 11.25
N ILE A 204 33.97 21.46 10.34
CA ILE A 204 33.12 20.31 10.69
C ILE A 204 34.02 19.08 10.84
N SER A 205 33.94 18.40 11.98
CA SER A 205 34.77 17.23 12.29
C SER A 205 34.32 15.98 11.55
N SER A 206 35.22 15.02 11.32
CA SER A 206 34.83 13.67 10.89
C SER A 206 33.87 13.05 11.91
N GLY A 207 32.87 12.31 11.42
CA GLY A 207 31.88 11.66 12.26
C GLY A 207 30.53 11.48 11.57
N MET A 208 29.56 11.00 12.33
CA MET A 208 28.19 10.76 11.84
C MET A 208 27.35 12.05 11.92
N TYR A 209 26.56 12.27 10.87
CA TYR A 209 25.61 13.36 10.75
C TYR A 209 24.27 12.82 10.30
N ILE A 210 23.23 13.57 10.56
CA ILE A 210 21.85 13.24 10.18
C ILE A 210 21.40 14.27 9.15
N ILE A 211 21.05 13.83 7.96
CA ILE A 211 20.34 14.63 6.98
C ILE A 211 18.85 14.48 7.28
N GLN A 212 18.19 15.55 7.62
CA GLN A 212 16.73 15.56 7.83
C GLN A 212 16.06 16.32 6.70
N VAL A 213 15.02 15.71 6.17
CA VAL A 213 14.13 16.27 5.16
C VAL A 213 12.74 16.43 5.78
N VAL A 214 12.22 17.65 5.77
CA VAL A 214 10.86 17.97 6.19
C VAL A 214 10.09 18.44 4.98
N ALA A 215 9.08 17.68 4.60
CA ALA A 215 8.14 17.97 3.52
C ALA A 215 6.74 18.23 4.09
N PRO A 216 5.74 18.69 3.31
CA PRO A 216 4.44 19.11 3.81
C PRO A 216 3.72 18.09 4.71
N GLU A 217 3.85 16.81 4.41
CA GLU A 217 3.13 15.73 5.13
C GLU A 217 4.05 14.67 5.74
N SER A 218 5.37 14.87 5.63
CA SER A 218 6.31 13.82 6.00
C SER A 218 7.68 14.37 6.42
N THR A 219 8.38 13.60 7.24
CA THR A 219 9.75 13.90 7.68
C THR A 219 10.60 12.65 7.58
N PHE A 220 11.76 12.78 6.90
CA PHE A 220 12.70 11.69 6.69
C PHE A 220 14.06 12.04 7.25
N SER A 221 14.86 11.00 7.51
CA SER A 221 16.24 11.21 7.89
C SER A 221 17.15 10.10 7.35
N SER A 222 18.38 10.47 7.02
CA SER A 222 19.44 9.56 6.63
C SER A 222 20.69 9.84 7.45
N ILE A 223 21.39 8.78 7.86
CA ILE A 223 22.66 8.89 8.59
C ILE A 223 23.80 8.81 7.57
N VAL A 224 24.68 9.79 7.61
CA VAL A 224 25.85 9.88 6.74
C VAL A 224 27.14 9.98 7.55
N ASN A 225 28.24 9.50 7.01
CA ASN A 225 29.52 9.46 7.69
C ASN A 225 30.56 10.31 6.95
N LEU A 226 30.98 11.41 7.55
CA LEU A 226 32.04 12.28 7.04
C LEU A 226 33.40 11.72 7.43
N LEU A 227 34.26 11.48 6.44
CA LEU A 227 35.66 11.16 6.60
C LEU A 227 36.53 12.31 6.10
N LYS A 228 37.42 12.82 6.92
CA LYS A 228 38.45 13.82 6.54
C LYS A 228 39.81 13.26 6.73
#